data_35445d286fbfad3e2d080bf6ea254078
#
_entry.id   35445d286fbfad3e2d080bf6ea254078
#
_cell.length_a   1.000
_cell.length_b   1.000
_cell.length_c   1.000
_cell.angle_alpha   90.00
_cell.angle_beta   90.00
_cell.angle_gamma   90.00
#
_symmetry.space_group_name_H-M   'P 1'
#
loop_
_entity.id
_entity.type
_entity.pdbx_description
1 polymer ?
#
loop_
_entity_poly.entity_id
_entity_poly.type
_entity_poly.pdbx_seq_one_letter_code
_entity_poly.pdbx_strand_id
1 'polypeptide(L)'
;MSGKDAMLKVRQWIEQERLVVKEQKDPRAEMHLLIRYPQGPQGHMFAVVIPKGRDLVAVSSMTRVDEGQQKEMSTHMKEDKEAWLEWIHDVRLQLIRTSVDWGIHMGHEGDQKVGPLQAFNVSLPLWFDGLTKNEFMHTLRKLWLAKLGIIHEIKFTHGPGIGKPGPVDDWVKAKREGKQPPSSSNEDSDQSTHHEIEFDEKMSFGSGFDPSEWA
;
A
#
# COMPACT_ATOMS: atom_id res chain seq x y z
N MET A 1 -6.11 -25.89 -8.40
CA MET A 1 -5.56 -26.02 -7.02
C MET A 1 -6.64 -25.58 -6.06
N SER A 2 -6.81 -26.21 -4.89
CA SER A 2 -7.79 -25.75 -3.91
C SER A 2 -7.24 -24.57 -3.07
N GLY A 3 -8.12 -23.79 -2.43
CA GLY A 3 -7.72 -22.71 -1.53
C GLY A 3 -6.83 -23.19 -0.38
N LYS A 4 -7.14 -24.39 0.17
CA LYS A 4 -6.30 -25.02 1.21
C LYS A 4 -4.89 -25.36 0.71
N ASP A 5 -4.76 -25.89 -0.50
CA ASP A 5 -3.46 -26.20 -1.09
C ASP A 5 -2.66 -24.90 -1.35
N ALA A 6 -3.32 -23.86 -1.85
CA ALA A 6 -2.71 -22.55 -2.06
C ALA A 6 -2.17 -21.97 -0.76
N MET A 7 -2.96 -22.00 0.30
CA MET A 7 -2.60 -21.52 1.63
C MET A 7 -1.37 -22.25 2.19
N LEU A 8 -1.34 -23.59 2.10
CA LEU A 8 -0.21 -24.40 2.57
C LEU A 8 1.06 -24.09 1.78
N LYS A 9 0.98 -23.99 0.46
CA LYS A 9 2.12 -23.67 -0.41
C LYS A 9 2.69 -22.27 -0.12
N VAL A 10 1.82 -21.26 -0.02
CA VAL A 10 2.25 -19.88 0.27
C VAL A 10 2.96 -19.81 1.62
N ARG A 11 2.41 -20.43 2.69
CA ARG A 11 3.07 -20.51 4.00
C ARG A 11 4.43 -21.19 3.91
N GLN A 12 4.51 -22.32 3.22
CA GLN A 12 5.77 -23.04 3.02
C GLN A 12 6.82 -22.19 2.30
N TRP A 13 6.43 -21.44 1.27
CA TRP A 13 7.37 -20.57 0.55
C TRP A 13 7.86 -19.41 1.41
N ILE A 14 6.99 -18.77 2.20
CA ILE A 14 7.34 -17.71 3.15
C ILE A 14 8.36 -18.25 4.16
N GLU A 15 8.15 -19.45 4.69
CA GLU A 15 9.08 -20.11 5.62
C GLU A 15 10.43 -20.44 4.97
N GLN A 16 10.41 -21.03 3.77
CA GLN A 16 11.64 -21.34 3.00
C GLN A 16 12.49 -20.11 2.74
N GLU A 17 11.84 -18.96 2.45
CA GLU A 17 12.50 -17.67 2.24
C GLU A 17 12.79 -16.94 3.56
N ARG A 18 12.46 -17.54 4.71
CA ARG A 18 12.67 -16.99 6.05
C ARG A 18 12.10 -15.57 6.21
N LEU A 19 10.98 -15.28 5.55
CA LEU A 19 10.34 -13.97 5.67
C LEU A 19 9.66 -13.84 7.03
N VAL A 20 9.78 -12.66 7.64
CA VAL A 20 9.03 -12.35 8.86
C VAL A 20 7.55 -12.31 8.53
N VAL A 21 6.73 -13.00 9.30
CA VAL A 21 5.28 -13.14 9.07
C VAL A 21 4.51 -12.85 10.35
N LYS A 22 3.40 -12.10 10.21
CA LYS A 22 2.37 -11.90 11.25
C LYS A 22 1.03 -12.32 10.66
N GLU A 23 0.29 -13.15 11.36
CA GLU A 23 -1.05 -13.54 10.94
C GLU A 23 -2.08 -12.49 11.40
N GLN A 24 -3.00 -12.15 10.51
CA GLN A 24 -4.11 -11.25 10.79
C GLN A 24 -5.44 -12.00 10.74
N LYS A 25 -6.37 -11.62 11.61
CA LYS A 25 -7.74 -12.15 11.56
C LYS A 25 -8.59 -11.26 10.65
N ASP A 26 -9.04 -11.81 9.53
CA ASP A 26 -9.97 -11.15 8.62
C ASP A 26 -11.14 -12.10 8.33
N PRO A 27 -12.38 -11.76 8.73
CA PRO A 27 -13.53 -12.62 8.50
C PRO A 27 -13.86 -12.84 7.02
N ARG A 28 -13.33 -11.99 6.12
CA ARG A 28 -13.54 -12.05 4.66
C ARG A 28 -12.46 -12.88 3.94
N ALA A 29 -11.42 -13.28 4.66
CA ALA A 29 -10.31 -14.03 4.09
C ALA A 29 -10.26 -15.47 4.63
N GLU A 30 -9.77 -16.41 3.84
CA GLU A 30 -9.33 -17.73 4.28
C GLU A 30 -7.93 -17.66 4.88
N MET A 31 -7.10 -16.73 4.39
CA MET A 31 -5.77 -16.44 4.92
C MET A 31 -5.48 -14.95 4.77
N HIS A 32 -4.95 -14.34 5.83
CA HIS A 32 -4.43 -12.97 5.80
C HIS A 32 -3.11 -12.94 6.57
N LEU A 33 -2.02 -12.72 5.86
CA LEU A 33 -0.67 -12.63 6.42
C LEU A 33 -0.09 -11.27 6.11
N LEU A 34 0.60 -10.68 7.08
CA LEU A 34 1.51 -9.57 6.86
C LEU A 34 2.94 -10.14 6.80
N ILE A 35 3.66 -9.84 5.74
CA ILE A 35 5.03 -10.30 5.56
C ILE A 35 5.96 -9.11 5.30
N ARG A 36 7.22 -9.22 5.76
CA ARG A 36 8.25 -8.23 5.42
C ARG A 36 9.10 -8.74 4.27
N TYR A 37 9.18 -7.97 3.18
CA TYR A 37 10.01 -8.28 2.02
C TYR A 37 10.74 -7.03 1.48
N PRO A 38 12.02 -7.13 1.06
CA PRO A 38 12.93 -8.24 1.31
C PRO A 38 13.25 -8.41 2.80
N GLN A 39 14.01 -9.44 3.16
CA GLN A 39 14.53 -9.57 4.52
C GLN A 39 15.42 -8.38 4.89
N GLY A 40 15.45 -8.05 6.19
CA GLY A 40 16.32 -7.01 6.73
C GLY A 40 15.64 -5.66 6.91
N PRO A 41 16.41 -4.63 7.30
CA PRO A 41 15.86 -3.34 7.72
C PRO A 41 15.21 -2.54 6.60
N GLN A 42 15.55 -2.85 5.35
CA GLN A 42 14.97 -2.21 4.18
C GLN A 42 13.70 -2.92 3.64
N GLY A 43 13.24 -3.95 4.33
CA GLY A 43 12.03 -4.66 3.96
C GLY A 43 10.78 -3.85 4.25
N HIS A 44 9.84 -3.89 3.30
CA HIS A 44 8.52 -3.28 3.45
C HIS A 44 7.48 -4.34 3.79
N MET A 45 6.38 -3.91 4.42
CA MET A 45 5.28 -4.81 4.74
C MET A 45 4.37 -5.01 3.55
N PHE A 46 3.96 -6.27 3.35
CA PHE A 46 3.00 -6.68 2.33
C PHE A 46 1.93 -7.54 2.97
N ALA A 47 0.68 -7.28 2.62
CA ALA A 47 -0.42 -8.18 2.91
C ALA A 47 -0.48 -9.26 1.82
N VAL A 48 -0.61 -10.51 2.27
CA VAL A 48 -0.82 -11.69 1.42
C VAL A 48 -2.15 -12.29 1.84
N VAL A 49 -3.16 -12.16 0.99
CA VAL A 49 -4.55 -12.47 1.32
C VAL A 49 -5.11 -13.50 0.36
N ILE A 50 -5.77 -14.53 0.86
CA ILE A 50 -6.66 -15.40 0.08
C ILE A 50 -8.09 -15.03 0.47
N PRO A 51 -8.82 -14.25 -0.37
CA PRO A 51 -10.20 -13.88 -0.08
C PRO A 51 -11.11 -15.09 -0.15
N LYS A 52 -12.14 -15.15 0.71
CA LYS A 52 -13.14 -16.20 0.65
C LYS A 52 -13.88 -16.21 -0.68
N GLY A 53 -14.04 -17.39 -1.25
CA GLY A 53 -14.75 -17.58 -2.51
C GLY A 53 -14.03 -17.05 -3.77
N ARG A 54 -12.73 -16.79 -3.68
CA ARG A 54 -11.89 -16.38 -4.81
C ARG A 54 -10.68 -17.30 -4.97
N ASP A 55 -10.43 -17.74 -6.19
CA ASP A 55 -9.31 -18.64 -6.54
C ASP A 55 -8.03 -17.85 -6.85
N LEU A 56 -7.63 -16.99 -5.92
CA LEU A 56 -6.43 -16.16 -6.06
C LEU A 56 -5.76 -15.85 -4.72
N VAL A 57 -4.48 -15.52 -4.79
CA VAL A 57 -3.71 -14.87 -3.73
C VAL A 57 -3.54 -13.40 -4.12
N ALA A 58 -4.07 -12.49 -3.32
CA ALA A 58 -3.83 -11.06 -3.46
C ALA A 58 -2.59 -10.67 -2.67
N VAL A 59 -1.62 -10.03 -3.32
CA VAL A 59 -0.47 -9.42 -2.64
C VAL A 59 -0.57 -7.92 -2.79
N SER A 60 -0.53 -7.18 -1.68
CA SER A 60 -0.69 -5.74 -1.70
C SER A 60 0.16 -5.04 -0.65
N SER A 61 0.44 -3.77 -0.86
CA SER A 61 1.11 -2.92 0.12
C SER A 61 0.63 -1.49 -0.03
N MET A 62 0.23 -0.88 1.08
CA MET A 62 -0.12 0.53 1.15
C MET A 62 1.01 1.31 1.83
N THR A 63 1.22 2.55 1.42
CA THR A 63 2.21 3.46 1.97
C THR A 63 1.55 4.80 2.27
N ARG A 64 1.62 5.25 3.50
CA ARG A 64 1.27 6.63 3.86
C ARG A 64 2.45 7.54 3.58
N VAL A 65 2.17 8.70 3.04
CA VAL A 65 3.16 9.74 2.84
C VAL A 65 3.43 10.43 4.19
N ASP A 66 4.69 10.73 4.46
CA ASP A 66 5.12 11.41 5.68
C ASP A 66 4.44 12.80 5.82
N GLU A 67 4.14 13.20 7.07
CA GLU A 67 3.47 14.47 7.36
C GLU A 67 4.26 15.69 6.87
N GLY A 68 5.60 15.65 6.99
CA GLY A 68 6.47 16.71 6.47
C GLY A 68 6.40 16.78 4.95
N GLN A 69 6.43 15.63 4.26
CA GLN A 69 6.33 15.58 2.81
C GLN A 69 4.96 16.07 2.30
N GLN A 70 3.86 15.74 3.01
CA GLN A 70 2.54 16.28 2.67
C GLN A 70 2.48 17.81 2.79
N LYS A 71 3.16 18.41 3.77
CA LYS A 71 3.28 19.86 3.91
C LYS A 71 4.06 20.48 2.77
N GLU A 72 5.21 19.89 2.39
CA GLU A 72 5.99 20.34 1.23
C GLU A 72 5.18 20.24 -0.08
N MET A 73 4.43 19.16 -0.27
CA MET A 73 3.51 19.02 -1.40
C MET A 73 2.44 20.11 -1.42
N SER A 74 1.86 20.44 -0.26
CA SER A 74 0.88 21.53 -0.16
C SER A 74 1.48 22.89 -0.49
N THR A 75 2.74 23.14 -0.11
CA THR A 75 3.48 24.35 -0.48
C THR A 75 3.74 24.39 -1.97
N HIS A 76 4.29 23.34 -2.55
CA HIS A 76 4.54 23.21 -3.99
C HIS A 76 3.27 23.47 -4.81
N MET A 77 2.14 22.86 -4.41
CA MET A 77 0.85 23.06 -5.07
C MET A 77 0.36 24.51 -5.04
N LYS A 78 0.67 25.27 -3.97
CA LYS A 78 0.29 26.70 -3.84
C LYS A 78 1.19 27.62 -4.66
N GLU A 79 2.48 27.30 -4.71
CA GLU A 79 3.49 28.10 -5.39
C GLU A 79 3.44 27.90 -6.91
N ASP A 80 3.30 26.66 -7.36
CA ASP A 80 3.24 26.28 -8.77
C ASP A 80 2.31 25.10 -8.99
N LYS A 81 1.05 25.41 -9.25
CA LYS A 81 0.01 24.40 -9.47
C LYS A 81 0.25 23.57 -10.73
N GLU A 82 0.83 24.15 -11.77
CA GLU A 82 1.08 23.47 -13.03
C GLU A 82 2.18 22.42 -12.85
N ALA A 83 3.31 22.80 -12.25
CA ALA A 83 4.38 21.87 -11.90
C ALA A 83 3.92 20.76 -10.95
N TRP A 84 3.03 21.07 -9.99
CA TRP A 84 2.40 20.07 -9.12
C TRP A 84 1.58 19.04 -9.92
N LEU A 85 0.76 19.49 -10.86
CA LEU A 85 -0.07 18.59 -11.70
C LEU A 85 0.80 17.73 -12.61
N GLU A 86 1.89 18.28 -13.17
CA GLU A 86 2.89 17.53 -13.92
C GLU A 86 3.52 16.44 -13.06
N TRP A 87 3.96 16.79 -11.84
CA TRP A 87 4.57 15.83 -10.93
C TRP A 87 3.61 14.67 -10.59
N ILE A 88 2.34 14.95 -10.27
CA ILE A 88 1.33 13.90 -10.03
C ILE A 88 1.08 13.06 -11.27
N HIS A 89 1.07 13.66 -12.46
CA HIS A 89 0.98 12.94 -13.72
C HIS A 89 2.16 11.96 -13.89
N ASP A 90 3.38 12.42 -13.63
CA ASP A 90 4.58 11.58 -13.71
C ASP A 90 4.58 10.44 -12.70
N VAL A 91 4.12 10.67 -11.46
CA VAL A 91 3.90 9.61 -10.46
C VAL A 91 2.92 8.55 -10.98
N ARG A 92 1.82 8.96 -11.61
CA ARG A 92 0.86 8.02 -12.23
C ARG A 92 1.49 7.24 -13.37
N LEU A 93 2.23 7.90 -14.26
CA LEU A 93 2.92 7.24 -15.36
C LEU A 93 3.98 6.25 -14.86
N GLN A 94 4.71 6.58 -13.79
CA GLN A 94 5.64 5.64 -13.17
C GLN A 94 4.90 4.40 -12.66
N LEU A 95 3.78 4.55 -11.95
CA LEU A 95 2.96 3.44 -11.47
C LEU A 95 2.42 2.58 -12.63
N ILE A 96 1.90 3.18 -13.69
CA ILE A 96 1.43 2.47 -14.90
C ILE A 96 2.56 1.63 -15.50
N ARG A 97 3.76 2.18 -15.62
CA ARG A 97 4.94 1.49 -16.21
C ARG A 97 5.38 0.26 -15.40
N THR A 98 5.05 0.18 -14.12
CA THR A 98 5.38 -0.99 -13.29
C THR A 98 4.52 -2.21 -13.61
N SER A 99 3.42 -2.06 -14.34
CA SER A 99 2.46 -3.13 -14.66
C SER A 99 1.96 -3.86 -13.39
N VAL A 100 1.63 -3.10 -12.36
CA VAL A 100 0.94 -3.56 -11.15
C VAL A 100 -0.35 -2.77 -11.00
N ASP A 101 -1.33 -3.32 -10.27
CA ASP A 101 -2.50 -2.56 -9.88
C ASP A 101 -2.07 -1.53 -8.84
N TRP A 102 -2.61 -0.33 -8.92
CA TRP A 102 -2.25 0.75 -8.03
C TRP A 102 -3.42 1.67 -7.71
N GLY A 103 -3.31 2.42 -6.64
CA GLY A 103 -4.21 3.50 -6.29
C GLY A 103 -3.45 4.60 -5.57
N ILE A 104 -3.94 5.83 -5.67
CA ILE A 104 -3.43 6.99 -4.94
C ILE A 104 -4.55 7.64 -4.16
N HIS A 105 -4.25 8.09 -2.96
CA HIS A 105 -5.16 8.85 -2.10
C HIS A 105 -4.67 10.28 -2.04
N MET A 106 -5.45 11.18 -2.64
CA MET A 106 -5.18 12.61 -2.66
C MET A 106 -5.96 13.27 -1.53
N GLY A 107 -5.32 14.18 -0.83
CA GLY A 107 -6.01 15.03 0.15
C GLY A 107 -6.88 16.10 -0.52
N HIS A 108 -7.59 16.84 0.32
CA HIS A 108 -8.36 18.01 -0.08
C HIS A 108 -7.72 19.24 0.57
N GLU A 109 -7.56 20.32 -0.17
CA GLU A 109 -7.09 21.59 0.35
C GLU A 109 -8.06 22.70 0.00
N GLY A 110 -8.83 23.15 1.01
CA GLY A 110 -9.90 24.13 0.84
C GLY A 110 -10.97 23.64 -0.13
N ASP A 111 -11.35 24.48 -1.08
CA ASP A 111 -12.31 24.15 -2.15
C ASP A 111 -11.66 23.39 -3.33
N GLN A 112 -10.36 23.09 -3.25
CA GLN A 112 -9.66 22.36 -4.30
C GLN A 112 -9.96 20.87 -4.23
N LYS A 113 -10.30 20.27 -5.37
CA LYS A 113 -10.59 18.83 -5.47
C LYS A 113 -9.36 17.94 -5.33
N VAL A 114 -8.16 18.48 -5.56
CA VAL A 114 -6.89 17.74 -5.53
C VAL A 114 -5.95 18.43 -4.55
N GLY A 115 -5.64 17.75 -3.47
CA GLY A 115 -4.66 18.16 -2.45
C GLY A 115 -3.35 17.37 -2.54
N PRO A 116 -2.54 17.33 -1.46
CA PRO A 116 -1.31 16.57 -1.43
C PRO A 116 -1.56 15.06 -1.55
N LEU A 117 -0.58 14.34 -2.08
CA LEU A 117 -0.59 12.87 -2.06
C LEU A 117 -0.45 12.40 -0.60
N GLN A 118 -1.47 11.72 -0.10
CA GLN A 118 -1.52 11.28 1.31
C GLN A 118 -1.14 9.81 1.48
N ALA A 119 -1.49 8.97 0.51
CA ALA A 119 -1.11 7.57 0.50
C ALA A 119 -1.14 7.01 -0.92
N PHE A 120 -0.46 5.89 -1.13
CA PHE A 120 -0.59 5.10 -2.34
C PHE A 120 -0.53 3.61 -2.01
N ASN A 121 -1.15 2.80 -2.85
CA ASN A 121 -1.12 1.35 -2.74
C ASN A 121 -0.67 0.73 -4.07
N VAL A 122 -0.07 -0.44 -3.94
CA VAL A 122 0.27 -1.32 -5.07
C VAL A 122 -0.20 -2.73 -4.77
N SER A 123 -0.71 -3.43 -5.78
CA SER A 123 -1.20 -4.80 -5.61
C SER A 123 -1.05 -5.64 -6.88
N LEU A 124 -1.06 -6.95 -6.71
CA LEU A 124 -1.15 -7.92 -7.81
C LEU A 124 -1.91 -9.17 -7.35
N PRO A 125 -2.90 -9.63 -8.13
CA PRO A 125 -3.51 -10.92 -7.94
C PRO A 125 -2.65 -12.03 -8.57
N LEU A 126 -2.56 -13.16 -7.88
CA LEU A 126 -1.97 -14.41 -8.37
C LEU A 126 -3.06 -15.47 -8.39
N TRP A 127 -3.54 -15.81 -9.58
CA TRP A 127 -4.58 -16.82 -9.75
C TRP A 127 -4.04 -18.22 -9.46
N PHE A 128 -4.86 -19.09 -8.89
CA PHE A 128 -4.41 -20.41 -8.43
C PHE A 128 -3.88 -21.33 -9.54
N ASP A 129 -4.30 -21.16 -10.78
CA ASP A 129 -3.80 -21.90 -11.94
C ASP A 129 -2.36 -21.52 -12.31
N GLY A 130 -1.96 -20.25 -12.10
CA GLY A 130 -0.61 -19.75 -12.31
C GLY A 130 0.25 -19.69 -11.03
N LEU A 131 -0.27 -20.06 -9.86
CA LEU A 131 0.41 -19.89 -8.58
C LEU A 131 1.57 -20.87 -8.42
N THR A 132 2.79 -20.36 -8.55
CA THR A 132 4.04 -21.06 -8.29
C THR A 132 4.90 -20.26 -7.31
N LYS A 133 5.92 -20.89 -6.70
CA LYS A 133 6.88 -20.19 -5.84
C LYS A 133 7.57 -19.04 -6.60
N ASN A 134 7.95 -19.30 -7.84
CA ASN A 134 8.61 -18.29 -8.68
C ASN A 134 7.71 -17.07 -8.90
N GLU A 135 6.46 -17.28 -9.29
CA GLU A 135 5.50 -16.19 -9.51
C GLU A 135 5.20 -15.42 -8.23
N PHE A 136 5.05 -16.11 -7.10
CA PHE A 136 4.84 -15.47 -5.80
C PHE A 136 6.03 -14.57 -5.41
N MET A 137 7.26 -15.07 -5.51
CA MET A 137 8.47 -14.30 -5.16
C MET A 137 8.72 -13.18 -6.17
N HIS A 138 8.43 -13.41 -7.45
CA HIS A 138 8.52 -12.38 -8.49
C HIS A 138 7.51 -11.25 -8.25
N THR A 139 6.29 -11.59 -7.85
CA THR A 139 5.26 -10.62 -7.47
C THR A 139 5.69 -9.74 -6.30
N LEU A 140 6.20 -10.33 -5.22
CA LEU A 140 6.74 -9.57 -4.09
C LEU A 140 7.85 -8.60 -4.51
N ARG A 141 8.81 -9.07 -5.32
CA ARG A 141 9.89 -8.24 -5.84
C ARG A 141 9.35 -7.10 -6.71
N LYS A 142 8.40 -7.38 -7.60
CA LYS A 142 7.81 -6.40 -8.51
C LYS A 142 7.08 -5.29 -7.73
N LEU A 143 6.25 -5.67 -6.76
CA LEU A 143 5.55 -4.74 -5.89
C LEU A 143 6.51 -3.92 -5.02
N TRP A 144 7.57 -4.55 -4.49
CA TRP A 144 8.59 -3.84 -3.72
C TRP A 144 9.32 -2.79 -4.56
N LEU A 145 9.73 -3.12 -5.80
CA LEU A 145 10.38 -2.17 -6.71
C LEU A 145 9.44 -1.03 -7.11
N ALA A 146 8.17 -1.32 -7.41
CA ALA A 146 7.16 -0.31 -7.72
C ALA A 146 7.00 0.67 -6.54
N LYS A 147 6.82 0.15 -5.33
CA LYS A 147 6.71 0.94 -4.11
C LYS A 147 7.97 1.77 -3.86
N LEU A 148 9.15 1.16 -3.99
CA LEU A 148 10.43 1.82 -3.77
C LEU A 148 10.64 3.00 -4.75
N GLY A 149 10.27 2.83 -6.02
CA GLY A 149 10.35 3.88 -7.03
C GLY A 149 9.56 5.13 -6.61
N ILE A 150 8.31 4.96 -6.18
CA ILE A 150 7.48 6.09 -5.73
C ILE A 150 8.00 6.72 -4.44
N ILE A 151 8.48 5.91 -3.48
CA ILE A 151 9.09 6.45 -2.26
C ILE A 151 10.34 7.30 -2.59
N HIS A 152 11.17 6.85 -3.52
CA HIS A 152 12.35 7.62 -3.96
C HIS A 152 11.96 8.91 -4.65
N GLU A 153 10.96 8.88 -5.53
CA GLU A 153 10.42 10.06 -6.21
C GLU A 153 9.92 11.11 -5.21
N ILE A 154 9.11 10.68 -4.24
CA ILE A 154 8.61 11.57 -3.19
C ILE A 154 9.77 12.17 -2.38
N LYS A 155 10.75 11.35 -1.98
CA LYS A 155 11.91 11.83 -1.20
C LYS A 155 12.81 12.79 -1.99
N PHE A 156 12.96 12.54 -3.28
CA PHE A 156 13.77 13.39 -4.15
C PHE A 156 13.13 14.78 -4.33
N THR A 157 11.82 14.82 -4.55
CA THR A 157 11.10 16.06 -4.86
C THR A 157 10.69 16.84 -3.59
N HIS A 158 10.27 16.12 -2.52
CA HIS A 158 9.67 16.72 -1.32
C HIS A 158 10.48 16.45 -0.04
N GLY A 159 11.73 15.99 -0.18
CA GLY A 159 12.65 15.78 0.93
C GLY A 159 12.43 14.48 1.72
N PRO A 160 13.29 14.23 2.72
CA PRO A 160 13.31 12.95 3.45
C PRO A 160 12.09 12.71 4.34
N GLY A 161 11.31 13.77 4.67
CA GLY A 161 10.24 13.71 5.65
C GLY A 161 10.74 13.89 7.08
N ILE A 162 9.82 13.80 8.04
CA ILE A 162 10.09 13.96 9.48
C ILE A 162 9.96 12.63 10.26
N GLY A 163 9.76 11.51 9.57
CA GLY A 163 9.62 10.19 10.18
C GLY A 163 8.24 9.93 10.81
N LYS A 164 7.22 10.71 10.45
CA LYS A 164 5.87 10.61 11.00
C LYS A 164 4.85 10.44 9.87
N PRO A 165 3.97 9.39 9.90
CA PRO A 165 2.97 9.21 8.88
C PRO A 165 1.95 10.35 8.91
N GLY A 166 1.71 10.94 7.75
CA GLY A 166 0.75 12.01 7.59
C GLY A 166 -0.70 11.54 7.71
N PRO A 167 -1.66 12.44 7.87
CA PRO A 167 -3.08 12.12 7.86
C PRO A 167 -3.54 11.63 6.48
N VAL A 168 -4.62 10.83 6.48
CA VAL A 168 -5.38 10.49 5.27
C VAL A 168 -6.82 10.92 5.52
N ASP A 169 -7.36 11.81 4.71
CA ASP A 169 -8.61 12.52 4.98
C ASP A 169 -9.81 11.60 5.19
N ASP A 170 -9.96 10.58 4.36
CA ASP A 170 -11.06 9.63 4.48
C ASP A 170 -11.02 8.82 5.77
N TRP A 171 -9.82 8.55 6.28
CA TRP A 171 -9.64 7.85 7.56
C TRP A 171 -9.91 8.76 8.75
N VAL A 172 -9.58 10.05 8.62
CA VAL A 172 -9.90 11.05 9.65
C VAL A 172 -11.42 11.24 9.74
N LYS A 173 -12.14 11.27 8.61
CA LYS A 173 -13.61 11.34 8.59
C LYS A 173 -14.24 10.11 9.24
N ALA A 174 -13.78 8.89 8.92
CA ALA A 174 -14.26 7.65 9.53
C ALA A 174 -14.10 7.65 11.07
N LYS A 175 -13.01 8.20 11.59
CA LYS A 175 -12.77 8.36 13.03
C LYS A 175 -13.73 9.35 13.69
N ARG A 176 -14.07 10.47 13.02
CA ARG A 176 -15.00 11.49 13.53
C ARG A 176 -16.45 10.98 13.56
N GLU A 177 -16.82 10.10 12.65
CA GLU A 177 -18.16 9.51 12.56
C GLU A 177 -18.38 8.34 13.55
N GLY A 178 -17.47 8.12 14.52
CA GLY A 178 -17.58 7.08 15.54
C GLY A 178 -17.39 5.65 15.00
N LYS A 179 -17.00 5.49 13.74
CA LYS A 179 -16.54 4.22 13.20
C LYS A 179 -15.11 4.04 13.66
N GLN A 180 -14.89 3.07 14.58
CA GLN A 180 -13.59 2.78 15.16
C GLN A 180 -12.52 2.65 14.05
N PRO A 181 -11.44 3.45 14.08
CA PRO A 181 -10.29 3.16 13.24
C PRO A 181 -9.71 1.82 13.69
N PRO A 182 -9.07 1.04 12.82
CA PRO A 182 -8.38 -0.15 13.23
C PRO A 182 -7.39 0.22 14.33
N SER A 183 -7.45 -0.53 15.43
CA SER A 183 -6.66 -0.27 16.63
C SER A 183 -5.16 -0.40 16.32
N SER A 184 -4.46 0.72 16.41
CA SER A 184 -3.01 0.70 16.55
C SER A 184 -2.68 0.29 17.98
N SER A 185 -2.36 -0.97 18.20
CA SER A 185 -1.69 -1.43 19.40
C SER A 185 -0.35 -2.02 18.99
N ASN A 186 0.72 -1.24 19.10
CA ASN A 186 1.89 -1.58 19.88
C ASN A 186 2.98 -0.55 19.65
N GLU A 187 3.23 0.18 20.71
CA GLU A 187 4.49 0.86 20.93
C GLU A 187 5.58 -0.22 21.00
N ASP A 188 6.44 -0.25 20.01
CA ASP A 188 7.82 -0.70 20.19
C ASP A 188 8.71 0.16 19.29
N SER A 189 9.56 0.89 20.00
CA SER A 189 10.54 1.81 19.49
C SER A 189 11.63 1.07 18.73
N ASP A 190 11.55 1.06 17.40
CA ASP A 190 12.73 0.88 16.57
C ASP A 190 12.74 1.90 15.44
N GLN A 191 13.83 2.69 15.40
CA GLN A 191 14.03 3.81 14.49
C GLN A 191 14.32 3.31 13.07
N SER A 192 13.30 2.80 12.39
CA SER A 192 13.33 2.66 10.94
C SER A 192 12.07 3.31 10.37
N THR A 193 12.25 4.21 9.42
CA THR A 193 11.26 5.05 8.74
C THR A 193 10.24 4.27 7.89
N HIS A 194 9.68 3.19 8.42
CA HIS A 194 8.68 2.35 7.76
C HIS A 194 7.40 2.37 8.57
N HIS A 195 6.50 3.29 8.21
CA HIS A 195 5.19 3.37 8.82
C HIS A 195 4.26 2.34 8.20
N GLU A 196 3.94 1.31 8.97
CA GLU A 196 2.91 0.33 8.63
C GLU A 196 1.53 0.98 8.71
N ILE A 197 0.71 0.69 7.71
CA ILE A 197 -0.70 1.00 7.74
C ILE A 197 -1.45 -0.29 8.03
N GLU A 198 -2.23 -0.31 9.09
CA GLU A 198 -3.24 -1.34 9.32
C GLU A 198 -4.36 -1.18 8.27
N PHE A 199 -4.73 -2.29 7.63
CA PHE A 199 -5.85 -2.32 6.69
C PHE A 199 -7.16 -2.01 7.42
N ASP A 200 -7.85 -0.93 7.01
CA ASP A 200 -9.22 -0.67 7.44
C ASP A 200 -10.15 -1.77 6.88
N GLU A 201 -11.09 -2.25 7.70
CA GLU A 201 -12.11 -3.25 7.32
C GLU A 201 -12.94 -2.84 6.09
N LYS A 202 -12.92 -1.56 5.70
CA LYS A 202 -13.62 -1.03 4.54
C LYS A 202 -12.82 -1.07 3.24
N MET A 203 -11.52 -1.32 3.29
CA MET A 203 -10.74 -1.54 2.07
C MET A 203 -11.02 -2.94 1.54
N SER A 204 -12.17 -3.13 0.90
CA SER A 204 -12.38 -4.30 0.08
C SER A 204 -11.39 -4.23 -1.08
N PHE A 205 -10.73 -5.35 -1.34
CA PHE A 205 -9.91 -5.54 -2.53
C PHE A 205 -10.76 -5.15 -3.75
N GLY A 206 -10.42 -4.05 -4.42
CA GLY A 206 -11.17 -3.51 -5.55
C GLY A 206 -12.08 -2.30 -5.26
N SER A 207 -12.26 -1.84 -4.00
CA SER A 207 -13.08 -0.66 -3.70
C SER A 207 -12.43 0.69 -4.05
N GLY A 208 -11.16 0.69 -4.42
CA GLY A 208 -10.46 1.88 -4.92
C GLY A 208 -10.42 2.00 -6.43
N PHE A 209 -11.11 1.12 -7.15
CA PHE A 209 -11.20 1.17 -8.61
C PHE A 209 -12.57 1.74 -8.98
N ASP A 210 -12.65 3.04 -9.20
CA ASP A 210 -13.80 3.69 -9.80
C ASP A 210 -13.56 3.84 -11.32
N PRO A 211 -14.30 3.07 -12.16
CA PRO A 211 -14.17 3.17 -13.61
C PRO A 211 -14.53 4.54 -14.17
N SER A 212 -15.29 5.38 -13.42
CA SER A 212 -15.71 6.71 -13.85
C SER A 212 -14.60 7.76 -13.80
N GLU A 213 -13.48 7.47 -13.12
CA GLU A 213 -12.28 8.34 -13.12
C GLU A 213 -11.46 8.25 -14.43
N TRP A 214 -11.84 7.36 -15.36
CA TRP A 214 -11.12 7.11 -16.62
C TRP A 214 -11.86 7.63 -17.86
N ALA A 215 -12.94 8.35 -17.67
CA ALA A 215 -13.71 8.98 -18.78
C ALA A 215 -13.31 10.44 -18.98
#